data_504b27737120cebc4339b8cc2f37de14
#
_entry.id   504b27737120cebc4339b8cc2f37de14
#
_cell.length_a   1.000
_cell.length_b   1.000
_cell.length_c   1.000
_cell.angle_alpha   90.00
_cell.angle_beta   90.00
_cell.angle_gamma   90.00
#
_symmetry.space_group_name_H-M   'P 1'
#
loop_
_entity.id
_entity.type
_entity.pdbx_description
1 polymer ?
#
loop_
_entity_poly.entity_id
_entity_poly.type
_entity_poly.pdbx_seq_one_letter_code
_entity_poly.pdbx_strand_id
1 'polypeptide(L)'
;MTLRVAINGFGRIGRNFMRCWLSRGAYTNIEVVGINVTSDPKTNAHLLKYDSVLGPLEGVDIQYTDDTFVINNKTIRCFSDRNILNLPWKDWGVDLVIESTGVFNTDVAASKHIEVGAKKVILTAPGKGPGVGTYVVLSLIHI
;
A
#
# COMPACT_ATOMS: atom_id res chain seq x y z
N MET A 1 -4.57 14.02 -13.63
CA MET A 1 -4.41 12.57 -13.71
C MET A 1 -4.23 12.00 -12.31
N THR A 2 -5.02 11.00 -11.96
CA THR A 2 -4.96 10.37 -10.63
C THR A 2 -4.13 9.10 -10.70
N LEU A 3 -3.14 8.97 -9.83
CA LEU A 3 -2.32 7.78 -9.68
C LEU A 3 -3.06 6.79 -8.78
N ARG A 4 -3.36 5.61 -9.29
CA ARG A 4 -4.07 4.57 -8.54
C ARG A 4 -3.07 3.66 -7.87
N VAL A 5 -3.14 3.61 -6.54
CA VAL A 5 -2.14 2.95 -5.69
C VAL A 5 -2.76 1.77 -4.96
N ALA A 6 -2.06 0.66 -4.93
CA ALA A 6 -2.35 -0.47 -4.04
C ALA A 6 -1.21 -0.66 -3.05
N ILE A 7 -1.55 -1.15 -1.87
CA ILE A 7 -0.59 -1.44 -0.81
C ILE A 7 -0.55 -2.96 -0.60
N ASN A 8 0.60 -3.57 -0.77
CA ASN A 8 0.81 -4.97 -0.44
C ASN A 8 1.52 -5.07 0.91
N GLY A 9 0.83 -5.59 1.89
CA GLY A 9 1.26 -5.60 3.28
C GLY A 9 0.77 -4.38 4.06
N PHE A 10 0.03 -4.62 5.14
CA PHE A 10 -0.54 -3.56 5.96
C PHE A 10 -0.02 -3.61 7.39
N GLY A 11 1.29 -3.82 7.51
CA GLY A 11 2.02 -3.71 8.75
C GLY A 11 2.28 -2.23 9.08
N ARG A 12 3.28 -1.97 9.92
CA ARG A 12 3.60 -0.61 10.35
C ARG A 12 3.85 0.34 9.17
N ILE A 13 4.62 -0.09 8.18
CA ILE A 13 4.99 0.76 7.04
C ILE A 13 3.78 1.04 6.15
N GLY A 14 3.02 0.01 5.80
CA GLY A 14 1.81 0.20 4.98
C GLY A 14 0.79 1.10 5.66
N ARG A 15 0.57 0.92 6.98
CA ARG A 15 -0.32 1.78 7.75
C ARG A 15 0.20 3.22 7.85
N ASN A 16 1.51 3.41 8.01
CA ASN A 16 2.09 4.75 8.05
C ASN A 16 1.93 5.46 6.70
N PHE A 17 2.10 4.75 5.59
CA PHE A 17 1.81 5.32 4.28
C PHE A 17 0.35 5.79 4.19
N MET A 18 -0.59 4.96 4.63
CA MET A 18 -2.00 5.32 4.64
C MET A 18 -2.27 6.55 5.51
N ARG A 19 -1.69 6.62 6.70
CA ARG A 19 -1.82 7.79 7.59
C ARG A 19 -1.27 9.07 6.95
N CYS A 20 -0.12 8.98 6.30
CA CYS A 20 0.46 10.12 5.58
C CYS A 20 -0.46 10.60 4.45
N TRP A 21 -1.01 9.67 3.68
CA TRP A 21 -1.95 10.00 2.62
C TRP A 21 -3.20 10.68 3.17
N LEU A 22 -3.79 10.16 4.25
CA LEU A 22 -4.98 10.72 4.86
C LEU A 22 -4.73 12.09 5.49
N SER A 23 -3.58 12.27 6.17
CA SER A 23 -3.29 13.50 6.90
C SER A 23 -2.91 14.67 6.00
N ARG A 24 -2.32 14.39 4.86
CA ARG A 24 -1.82 15.44 3.98
C ARG A 24 -2.85 15.93 2.97
N GLY A 25 -4.06 15.41 2.97
CA GLY A 25 -5.26 15.86 2.21
C GLY A 25 -5.06 16.52 0.84
N ALA A 26 -3.88 17.07 0.61
CA ALA A 26 -3.51 17.77 -0.61
C ALA A 26 -3.04 16.85 -1.73
N TYR A 27 -2.88 15.56 -1.48
CA TYR A 27 -2.50 14.60 -2.51
C TYR A 27 -3.74 14.12 -3.27
N THR A 28 -4.43 15.05 -3.89
CA THR A 28 -5.63 14.77 -4.67
C THR A 28 -5.33 13.96 -5.93
N ASN A 29 -4.05 13.87 -6.31
CA ASN A 29 -3.60 13.11 -7.46
C ASN A 29 -3.20 11.66 -7.11
N ILE A 30 -3.37 11.23 -5.87
CA ILE A 30 -3.13 9.86 -5.44
C ILE A 30 -4.42 9.28 -4.87
N GLU A 31 -4.80 8.11 -5.36
CA GLU A 31 -5.96 7.36 -4.87
C GLU A 31 -5.52 5.97 -4.46
N VAL A 32 -5.69 5.63 -3.18
CA VAL A 32 -5.47 4.26 -2.70
C VAL A 32 -6.73 3.45 -3.00
N VAL A 33 -6.60 2.43 -3.82
CA VAL A 33 -7.73 1.63 -4.32
C VAL A 33 -7.80 0.23 -3.74
N GLY A 34 -6.69 -0.30 -3.24
CA GLY A 34 -6.65 -1.64 -2.71
C GLY A 34 -5.55 -1.85 -1.68
N ILE A 35 -5.80 -2.76 -0.77
CA ILE A 35 -4.84 -3.23 0.23
C ILE A 35 -4.87 -4.74 0.22
N ASN A 36 -3.71 -5.37 0.12
CA ASN A 36 -3.59 -6.82 0.26
C ASN A 36 -2.89 -7.15 1.56
N VAL A 37 -3.59 -7.87 2.42
CA VAL A 37 -3.08 -8.27 3.73
C VAL A 37 -3.82 -9.52 4.21
N THR A 38 -3.13 -10.41 4.90
CA THR A 38 -3.71 -11.69 5.32
C THR A 38 -4.58 -11.61 6.58
N SER A 39 -4.49 -10.53 7.36
CA SER A 39 -5.37 -10.29 8.50
C SER A 39 -6.71 -9.69 8.05
N ASP A 40 -7.73 -9.81 8.90
CA ASP A 40 -9.07 -9.35 8.55
C ASP A 40 -9.22 -7.82 8.56
N PRO A 41 -10.22 -7.28 7.84
CA PRO A 41 -10.43 -5.83 7.80
C PRO A 41 -10.72 -5.18 9.15
N LYS A 42 -11.42 -5.88 10.04
CA LYS A 42 -11.71 -5.37 11.39
C LYS A 42 -10.43 -5.08 12.17
N THR A 43 -9.53 -6.06 12.20
CA THR A 43 -8.23 -5.93 12.88
C THR A 43 -7.41 -4.81 12.25
N ASN A 44 -7.37 -4.74 10.93
CA ASN A 44 -6.61 -3.74 10.21
C ASN A 44 -7.17 -2.32 10.37
N ALA A 45 -8.48 -2.18 10.42
CA ALA A 45 -9.12 -0.90 10.72
C ALA A 45 -8.75 -0.40 12.12
N HIS A 46 -8.78 -1.30 13.09
CA HIS A 46 -8.37 -0.98 14.47
C HIS A 46 -6.91 -0.56 14.53
N LEU A 47 -6.01 -1.31 13.89
CA LEU A 47 -4.58 -1.01 13.88
C LEU A 47 -4.26 0.28 13.12
N LEU A 48 -5.03 0.63 12.11
CA LEU A 48 -4.88 1.92 11.42
C LEU A 48 -5.30 3.08 12.33
N LYS A 49 -6.38 2.92 13.07
CA LYS A 49 -6.92 3.98 13.92
C LYS A 49 -6.07 4.22 15.16
N TYR A 50 -5.56 3.16 15.77
CA TYR A 50 -4.82 3.24 17.03
C TYR A 50 -3.38 2.77 16.83
N ASP A 51 -2.44 3.67 16.98
CA ASP A 51 -1.01 3.39 16.85
C ASP A 51 -0.32 3.69 18.19
N SER A 52 0.53 2.78 18.67
CA SER A 52 1.21 2.94 19.94
C SER A 52 2.24 4.07 19.96
N VAL A 53 2.75 4.45 18.80
CA VAL A 53 3.74 5.53 18.64
C VAL A 53 3.09 6.83 18.19
N LEU A 54 2.26 6.75 17.13
CA LEU A 54 1.64 7.93 16.51
C LEU A 54 0.32 8.34 17.17
N GLY A 55 -0.22 7.50 18.06
CA GLY A 55 -1.48 7.76 18.72
C GLY A 55 -2.72 7.50 17.85
N PRO A 56 -3.91 7.89 18.35
CA PRO A 56 -5.14 7.72 17.60
C PRO A 56 -5.17 8.57 16.33
N LEU A 57 -5.76 8.03 15.27
CA LEU A 57 -6.02 8.77 14.04
C LEU A 57 -7.31 9.57 14.20
N GLU A 58 -7.19 10.84 14.48
CA GLU A 58 -8.32 11.73 14.75
C GLU A 58 -8.87 12.34 13.47
N GLY A 59 -10.18 12.64 13.47
CA GLY A 59 -10.84 13.30 12.36
C GLY A 59 -11.03 12.42 11.11
N VAL A 60 -10.80 11.12 11.24
CA VAL A 60 -10.94 10.18 10.14
C VAL A 60 -11.99 9.14 10.50
N ASP A 61 -13.03 9.04 9.65
CA ASP A 61 -14.05 8.01 9.79
C ASP A 61 -13.60 6.75 9.07
N ILE A 62 -13.47 5.65 9.81
CA ILE A 62 -13.06 4.35 9.28
C ILE A 62 -14.17 3.35 9.53
N GLN A 63 -14.76 2.86 8.46
CA GLN A 63 -15.72 1.76 8.49
C GLN A 63 -15.15 0.59 7.70
N TYR A 64 -15.65 -0.61 7.95
CA TYR A 64 -15.19 -1.81 7.27
C TYR A 64 -16.33 -2.79 7.04
N THR A 65 -16.18 -3.59 6.01
CA THR A 65 -16.95 -4.80 5.76
C THR A 65 -16.00 -5.99 5.70
N ASP A 66 -16.48 -7.16 5.25
CA ASP A 66 -15.62 -8.35 5.15
C ASP A 66 -14.45 -8.20 4.18
N ASP A 67 -14.56 -7.30 3.21
CA ASP A 67 -13.56 -7.14 2.14
C ASP A 67 -13.31 -5.69 1.75
N THR A 68 -13.72 -4.73 2.55
CA THR A 68 -13.66 -3.31 2.17
C THR A 68 -13.41 -2.42 3.38
N PHE A 69 -12.59 -1.38 3.18
CA PHE A 69 -12.57 -0.21 4.05
C PHE A 69 -13.34 0.92 3.39
N VAL A 70 -14.06 1.68 4.20
CA VAL A 70 -14.61 2.97 3.80
C VAL A 70 -13.99 4.03 4.70
N ILE A 71 -13.11 4.82 4.15
CA ILE A 71 -12.35 5.83 4.89
C ILE A 71 -12.69 7.20 4.30
N ASN A 72 -13.34 8.06 5.13
CA ASN A 72 -13.80 9.38 4.69
C ASN A 72 -14.60 9.31 3.37
N ASN A 73 -15.53 8.37 3.26
CA ASN A 73 -16.36 8.10 2.08
C ASN A 73 -15.61 7.55 0.87
N LYS A 74 -14.33 7.20 1.00
CA LYS A 74 -13.55 6.52 -0.05
C LYS A 74 -13.53 5.02 0.20
N THR A 75 -13.86 4.26 -0.82
CA THR A 75 -13.90 2.79 -0.74
C THR A 75 -12.55 2.21 -1.17
N ILE A 76 -11.97 1.38 -0.30
CA ILE A 76 -10.71 0.70 -0.55
C ILE A 76 -10.96 -0.80 -0.43
N ARG A 77 -10.66 -1.54 -1.49
CA ARG A 77 -10.84 -2.99 -1.50
C ARG A 77 -9.75 -3.67 -0.70
N CYS A 78 -10.15 -4.62 0.15
CA CYS A 78 -9.22 -5.45 0.92
C CYS A 78 -9.11 -6.82 0.25
N PHE A 79 -7.89 -7.18 -0.13
CA PHE A 79 -7.55 -8.49 -0.66
C PHE A 79 -6.80 -9.28 0.40
N SER A 80 -6.84 -10.60 0.31
CA SER A 80 -6.15 -11.49 1.25
C SER A 80 -5.56 -12.67 0.49
N ASP A 81 -4.49 -12.42 -0.23
CA ASP A 81 -3.81 -13.46 -1.00
C ASP A 81 -2.29 -13.32 -0.82
N ARG A 82 -1.65 -14.44 -0.48
CA ARG A 82 -0.19 -14.48 -0.34
C ARG A 82 0.53 -14.61 -1.67
N ASN A 83 -0.18 -15.04 -2.72
CA ASN A 83 0.37 -15.15 -4.05
C ASN A 83 0.06 -13.89 -4.85
N ILE A 84 1.09 -13.10 -5.14
CA ILE A 84 0.96 -11.85 -5.90
C ILE A 84 0.28 -12.08 -7.25
N LEU A 85 0.53 -13.22 -7.89
CA LEU A 85 -0.01 -13.53 -9.20
C LEU A 85 -1.55 -13.69 -9.20
N ASN A 86 -2.17 -13.85 -8.04
CA ASN A 86 -3.62 -13.91 -7.90
C ASN A 86 -4.27 -12.54 -7.69
N LEU A 87 -3.49 -11.48 -7.52
CA LEU A 87 -4.03 -10.15 -7.25
C LEU A 87 -4.53 -9.49 -8.53
N PRO A 88 -5.73 -8.91 -8.52
CA PRO A 88 -6.36 -8.38 -9.74
C PRO A 88 -5.96 -6.91 -10.01
N TRP A 89 -4.68 -6.59 -10.00
CA TRP A 89 -4.23 -5.21 -10.18
C TRP A 89 -4.66 -4.60 -11.51
N LYS A 90 -4.69 -5.41 -12.56
CA LYS A 90 -5.16 -4.94 -13.88
C LYS A 90 -6.63 -4.50 -13.84
N ASP A 91 -7.49 -5.30 -13.20
CA ASP A 91 -8.93 -5.01 -13.13
C ASP A 91 -9.22 -3.75 -12.31
N TRP A 92 -8.37 -3.46 -11.33
CA TRP A 92 -8.49 -2.29 -10.47
C TRP A 92 -7.73 -1.08 -11.00
N GLY A 93 -7.09 -1.19 -12.17
CA GLY A 93 -6.36 -0.10 -12.78
C GLY A 93 -5.21 0.42 -11.94
N VAL A 94 -4.51 -0.46 -11.24
CA VAL A 94 -3.41 -0.08 -10.35
C VAL A 94 -2.22 0.39 -11.16
N ASP A 95 -1.78 1.60 -10.89
CA ASP A 95 -0.58 2.18 -11.49
C ASP A 95 0.67 1.88 -10.69
N LEU A 96 0.58 1.92 -9.38
CA LEU A 96 1.70 1.79 -8.47
C LEU A 96 1.35 0.85 -7.31
N VAL A 97 2.22 -0.08 -7.00
CA VAL A 97 2.13 -0.91 -5.80
C VAL A 97 3.19 -0.46 -4.79
N ILE A 98 2.76 -0.21 -3.57
CA ILE A 98 3.65 -0.04 -2.42
C ILE A 98 3.85 -1.42 -1.79
N GLU A 99 5.03 -2.00 -2.01
CA GLU A 99 5.36 -3.32 -1.49
C GLU A 99 5.97 -3.17 -0.09
N SER A 100 5.17 -3.44 0.93
CA SER A 100 5.54 -3.24 2.33
C SER A 100 5.42 -4.50 3.20
N THR A 101 5.42 -5.68 2.57
CA THR A 101 5.41 -6.95 3.31
C THR A 101 6.77 -7.30 3.93
N GLY A 102 7.85 -6.79 3.35
CA GLY A 102 9.22 -7.12 3.75
C GLY A 102 9.73 -8.45 3.20
N VAL A 103 8.91 -9.22 2.48
CA VAL A 103 9.29 -10.55 1.97
C VAL A 103 9.50 -10.60 0.46
N PHE A 104 9.01 -9.62 -0.29
CA PHE A 104 9.14 -9.55 -1.76
C PHE A 104 10.12 -8.44 -2.16
N ASN A 105 11.36 -8.54 -1.72
CA ASN A 105 12.35 -7.48 -1.86
C ASN A 105 13.32 -7.67 -3.03
N THR A 106 13.13 -8.70 -3.85
CA THR A 106 13.93 -8.89 -5.06
C THR A 106 13.20 -8.31 -6.27
N ASP A 107 13.95 -7.96 -7.29
CA ASP A 107 13.38 -7.50 -8.56
C ASP A 107 12.46 -8.57 -9.18
N VAL A 108 12.85 -9.84 -9.09
CA VAL A 108 12.05 -10.96 -9.60
C VAL A 108 10.73 -11.09 -8.84
N ALA A 109 10.78 -11.04 -7.52
CA ALA A 109 9.57 -11.15 -6.69
C ALA A 109 8.64 -9.94 -6.86
N ALA A 110 9.20 -8.74 -6.89
CA ALA A 110 8.43 -7.51 -7.05
C ALA A 110 7.82 -7.38 -8.45
N SER A 111 8.51 -7.87 -9.48
CA SER A 111 8.01 -7.81 -10.87
C SER A 111 6.72 -8.61 -11.07
N LYS A 112 6.39 -9.52 -10.17
CA LYS A 112 5.10 -10.23 -10.20
C LYS A 112 3.91 -9.27 -10.13
N HIS A 113 4.03 -8.15 -9.42
CA HIS A 113 2.99 -7.12 -9.42
C HIS A 113 2.79 -6.51 -10.82
N ILE A 114 3.88 -6.36 -11.57
CA ILE A 114 3.82 -5.84 -12.94
C ILE A 114 3.17 -6.87 -13.88
N GLU A 115 3.46 -8.15 -13.69
CA GLU A 115 2.84 -9.23 -14.46
C GLU A 115 1.32 -9.24 -14.32
N VAL A 116 0.80 -8.89 -13.16
CA VAL A 116 -0.65 -8.86 -12.90
C VAL A 116 -1.29 -7.49 -13.12
N GLY A 117 -0.54 -6.54 -13.68
CA GLY A 117 -1.11 -5.31 -14.23
C GLY A 117 -0.64 -4.00 -13.62
N ALA A 118 0.13 -4.00 -12.55
CA ALA A 118 0.73 -2.77 -12.01
C ALA A 118 1.78 -2.22 -12.98
N LYS A 119 1.90 -0.91 -13.05
CA LYS A 119 2.90 -0.28 -13.92
C LYS A 119 4.25 -0.12 -13.24
N LYS A 120 4.26 0.12 -11.94
CA LYS A 120 5.47 0.30 -11.12
C LYS A 120 5.29 -0.29 -9.74
N VAL A 121 6.41 -0.61 -9.10
CA VAL A 121 6.44 -1.11 -7.71
C VAL A 121 7.49 -0.31 -6.95
N ILE A 122 7.12 0.16 -5.76
CA ILE A 122 8.05 0.75 -4.81
C ILE A 122 8.24 -0.22 -3.65
N LEU A 123 9.47 -0.64 -3.43
CA LEU A 123 9.85 -1.45 -2.27
C LEU A 123 10.14 -0.52 -1.09
N THR A 124 9.53 -0.77 0.05
CA THR A 124 9.73 0.05 1.26
C THR A 124 10.85 -0.49 2.17
N ALA A 125 11.55 -1.52 1.71
CA ALA A 125 12.71 -2.10 2.37
C ALA A 125 13.84 -2.23 1.34
N PRO A 126 15.11 -2.43 1.77
CA PRO A 126 16.21 -2.58 0.82
C PRO A 126 15.95 -3.70 -0.18
N GLY A 127 15.95 -3.33 -1.45
CA GLY A 127 15.72 -4.27 -2.55
C GLY A 127 17.01 -4.96 -2.97
N LYS A 128 16.87 -6.13 -3.59
CA LYS A 128 17.97 -6.93 -4.11
C LYS A 128 17.74 -7.24 -5.58
N GLY A 129 18.81 -7.23 -6.34
CA GLY A 129 18.77 -7.53 -7.77
C GLY A 129 19.11 -6.33 -8.64
N PRO A 130 19.53 -6.57 -9.89
CA PRO A 130 20.00 -5.50 -10.80
C PRO A 130 18.88 -4.58 -11.27
N GLY A 131 17.63 -5.03 -11.19
CA GLY A 131 16.48 -4.23 -11.61
C GLY A 131 15.95 -3.24 -10.56
N VAL A 132 16.58 -3.16 -9.37
CA VAL A 132 16.11 -2.31 -8.28
C VAL A 132 17.02 -1.10 -8.11
N GLY A 133 16.45 0.10 -8.30
CA GLY A 133 17.10 1.35 -7.92
C GLY A 133 16.77 1.71 -6.47
N THR A 134 17.74 2.29 -5.77
CA THR A 134 17.55 2.73 -4.38
C THR A 134 17.62 4.25 -4.29
N TYR A 135 16.59 4.84 -3.63
CA TYR A 135 16.44 6.28 -3.52
C TYR A 135 16.15 6.66 -2.08
N VAL A 136 16.73 7.78 -1.65
CA VAL A 136 16.47 8.37 -0.34
C VAL A 136 15.98 9.79 -0.56
N VAL A 137 14.87 10.16 0.08
CA VAL A 137 14.29 11.50 -0.03
C VAL A 137 15.29 12.55 0.49
N LEU A 138 15.43 13.64 -0.24
CA LEU A 138 16.38 14.73 0.04
C LEU A 138 17.84 14.31 -0.10
N SER A 139 18.12 13.16 -0.67
CA SER A 139 19.47 12.73 -1.01
C SER A 139 19.73 12.98 -2.49
N LEU A 140 20.95 13.42 -2.82
CA LEU A 140 21.41 13.51 -4.19
C LEU A 140 22.00 12.18 -4.70
N ILE A 141 22.04 11.19 -3.84
CA ILE A 141 22.64 9.89 -4.13
C ILE A 141 21.50 8.88 -4.25
N HIS A 142 21.48 8.18 -5.37
CA HIS A 142 20.69 6.95 -5.50
C HIS A 142 21.66 5.76 -5.49
N ILE A 143 21.31 4.76 -4.76
CA ILE A 143 22.17 3.61 -4.51
C ILE A 143 21.66 2.40 -5.27
#